data_c66d4e6e61249e8b00ab1891c0442fdc
#
_entry.id   c66d4e6e61249e8b00ab1891c0442fdc
#
_cell.length_a   1.000
_cell.length_b   1.000
_cell.length_c   1.000
_cell.angle_alpha   90.00
_cell.angle_beta   90.00
_cell.angle_gamma   90.00
#
_symmetry.space_group_name_H-M   'P 1'
#
loop_
_entity.id
_entity.type
_entity.pdbx_description
1 polymer ?
#
loop_
_entity_poly.entity_id
_entity_poly.type
_entity_poly.pdbx_seq_one_letter_code
_entity_poly.pdbx_strand_id
1 'polypeptide(L)'
;AQLPPHTRTVAVAVCRPESSLFWMQIIHQIAKDLSEHNVNLMYTYLPTNYKAGYVLPEPLTNGTVDGVIVLNTYSAPLLRLLSSLPIPKVFLDTVPSVPYNQLHGDLLIIEGRDLIRQITSNLLRHGCRKLSFIGDVEYAQTNKERYEGFLDALHEHGIIPNPSLYLTGSLGLRTHYEEISHFLDFLPTMPDGIVCASDYIAHFIQRYLEEKGIDPEGRIVLTGFDNNSEYLNVADRITTVDVKPKTIGSRLAAKILFVIEHPKAAPEVSYVSSEVLY
;
A
#
# COMPACT_ATOMS: atom_id res chain seq x y z
N ALA A 1 -40.14 17.25 -22.65
CA ALA A 1 -39.06 17.75 -21.83
C ALA A 1 -37.99 16.66 -21.78
N GLN A 2 -36.83 16.88 -22.37
CA GLN A 2 -35.68 16.00 -22.18
C GLN A 2 -35.28 16.07 -20.71
N LEU A 3 -35.14 14.92 -20.06
CA LEU A 3 -34.54 14.83 -18.73
C LEU A 3 -33.13 15.45 -18.81
N PRO A 4 -32.72 16.22 -17.81
CA PRO A 4 -31.33 16.72 -17.77
C PRO A 4 -30.36 15.55 -17.91
N PRO A 5 -29.24 15.71 -18.60
CA PRO A 5 -28.28 14.64 -18.74
C PRO A 5 -27.87 14.17 -17.35
N HIS A 6 -27.93 12.85 -17.13
CA HIS A 6 -27.53 12.23 -15.87
C HIS A 6 -26.05 12.56 -15.60
N THR A 7 -25.79 13.35 -14.57
CA THR A 7 -24.44 13.65 -14.15
C THR A 7 -23.85 12.41 -13.48
N ARG A 8 -22.83 11.82 -14.07
CA ARG A 8 -22.14 10.64 -13.53
C ARG A 8 -21.62 10.89 -12.12
N THR A 9 -21.69 9.89 -11.29
CA THR A 9 -21.17 9.92 -9.92
C THR A 9 -20.30 8.70 -9.65
N VAL A 10 -19.08 8.92 -9.21
CA VAL A 10 -18.13 7.88 -8.82
C VAL A 10 -17.97 7.91 -7.30
N ALA A 11 -18.13 6.75 -6.66
CA ALA A 11 -17.83 6.60 -5.25
C ALA A 11 -16.33 6.36 -5.02
N VAL A 12 -15.76 6.98 -4.00
CA VAL A 12 -14.50 6.56 -3.38
C VAL A 12 -14.87 5.85 -2.08
N ALA A 13 -14.74 4.52 -2.08
CA ALA A 13 -14.97 3.68 -0.92
C ALA A 13 -13.64 3.40 -0.20
N VAL A 14 -13.49 3.87 1.04
CA VAL A 14 -12.21 3.90 1.72
C VAL A 14 -12.31 3.63 3.21
N CYS A 15 -11.34 2.87 3.75
CA CYS A 15 -11.11 2.73 5.17
C CYS A 15 -10.09 3.80 5.63
N ARG A 16 -10.37 4.50 6.74
CA ARG A 16 -9.43 5.44 7.39
C ARG A 16 -8.66 6.35 6.41
N PRO A 17 -9.34 7.20 5.63
CA PRO A 17 -8.69 8.09 4.66
C PRO A 17 -7.71 9.06 5.33
N GLU A 18 -8.00 9.42 6.59
CA GLU A 18 -7.20 10.30 7.43
C GLU A 18 -5.93 9.65 8.00
N SER A 19 -5.70 8.36 7.72
CA SER A 19 -4.58 7.62 8.31
C SER A 19 -3.20 8.09 7.82
N SER A 20 -3.13 8.76 6.66
CA SER A 20 -1.91 9.41 6.17
C SER A 20 -2.20 10.44 5.08
N LEU A 21 -1.27 11.36 4.88
CA LEU A 21 -1.31 12.33 3.76
C LEU A 21 -1.30 11.62 2.39
N PHE A 22 -0.72 10.43 2.30
CA PHE A 22 -0.70 9.62 1.10
C PHE A 22 -2.13 9.37 0.55
N TRP A 23 -3.02 8.88 1.41
CA TRP A 23 -4.42 8.62 1.03
C TRP A 23 -5.17 9.89 0.70
N MET A 24 -4.97 10.95 1.47
CA MET A 24 -5.62 12.24 1.22
C MET A 24 -5.20 12.85 -0.11
N GLN A 25 -3.92 12.75 -0.48
CA GLN A 25 -3.42 13.25 -1.76
C GLN A 25 -3.97 12.46 -2.96
N ILE A 26 -4.11 11.14 -2.82
CA ILE A 26 -4.76 10.30 -3.84
C ILE A 26 -6.20 10.72 -4.03
N ILE A 27 -6.98 10.81 -2.96
CA ILE A 27 -8.41 11.17 -3.00
C ILE A 27 -8.60 12.57 -3.58
N HIS A 28 -7.79 13.53 -3.15
CA HIS A 28 -7.84 14.89 -3.68
C HIS A 28 -7.59 14.93 -5.20
N GLN A 29 -6.61 14.18 -5.66
CA GLN A 29 -6.31 14.11 -7.10
C GLN A 29 -7.44 13.43 -7.88
N ILE A 30 -8.01 12.34 -7.37
CA ILE A 30 -9.18 11.70 -7.98
C ILE A 30 -10.32 12.71 -8.10
N ALA A 31 -10.63 13.45 -7.03
CA ALA A 31 -11.70 14.45 -7.04
C ALA A 31 -11.46 15.54 -8.09
N LYS A 32 -10.23 16.02 -8.22
CA LYS A 32 -9.85 17.01 -9.21
C LYS A 32 -10.07 16.48 -10.62
N ASP A 33 -9.51 15.32 -10.96
CA ASP A 33 -9.57 14.76 -12.31
C ASP A 33 -11.00 14.39 -12.71
N LEU A 34 -11.81 13.85 -11.79
CA LEU A 34 -13.24 13.59 -12.04
C LEU A 34 -14.02 14.88 -12.30
N SER A 35 -13.73 15.94 -11.54
CA SER A 35 -14.36 17.26 -11.75
C SER A 35 -14.06 17.84 -13.14
N GLU A 36 -12.84 17.68 -13.64
CA GLU A 36 -12.47 18.10 -15.00
C GLU A 36 -13.27 17.37 -16.09
N HIS A 37 -13.81 16.19 -15.79
CA HIS A 37 -14.68 15.40 -16.67
C HIS A 37 -16.18 15.55 -16.36
N ASN A 38 -16.59 16.52 -15.52
CA ASN A 38 -17.97 16.73 -15.07
C ASN A 38 -18.56 15.49 -14.37
N VAL A 39 -17.76 14.77 -13.62
CA VAL A 39 -18.15 13.62 -12.83
C VAL A 39 -18.10 13.98 -11.35
N ASN A 40 -19.18 13.71 -10.62
CA ASN A 40 -19.25 13.93 -9.18
C ASN A 40 -18.48 12.84 -8.44
N LEU A 41 -17.79 13.22 -7.36
CA LEU A 41 -17.22 12.28 -6.41
C LEU A 41 -18.13 12.15 -5.20
N MET A 42 -18.47 10.91 -4.84
CA MET A 42 -19.15 10.59 -3.58
C MET A 42 -18.19 9.87 -2.65
N TYR A 43 -18.06 10.42 -1.45
CA TYR A 43 -17.22 9.82 -0.42
C TYR A 43 -18.00 8.74 0.34
N THR A 44 -17.44 7.54 0.46
CA THR A 44 -18.07 6.42 1.15
C THR A 44 -17.11 5.77 2.14
N TYR A 45 -17.42 5.88 3.42
CA TYR A 45 -16.64 5.25 4.48
C TYR A 45 -16.89 3.75 4.57
N LEU A 46 -15.80 3.00 4.70
CA LEU A 46 -15.82 1.56 4.97
C LEU A 46 -15.26 1.28 6.37
N PRO A 47 -15.74 0.25 7.06
CA PRO A 47 -15.25 -0.09 8.40
C PRO A 47 -13.85 -0.67 8.33
N THR A 48 -12.97 -0.27 9.23
CA THR A 48 -11.64 -0.85 9.40
C THR A 48 -11.72 -2.31 9.86
N ASN A 49 -12.66 -2.60 10.75
CA ASN A 49 -12.90 -3.95 11.26
C ASN A 49 -14.22 -4.47 10.68
N TYR A 50 -14.11 -5.44 9.78
CA TYR A 50 -15.27 -6.13 9.24
C TYR A 50 -15.98 -6.93 10.34
N LYS A 51 -17.31 -6.80 10.40
CA LYS A 51 -18.16 -7.61 11.27
C LYS A 51 -19.08 -8.46 10.41
N ALA A 52 -19.32 -9.71 10.82
CA ALA A 52 -20.28 -10.58 10.14
C ALA A 52 -21.66 -9.90 10.05
N GLY A 53 -22.27 -9.94 8.86
CA GLY A 53 -23.54 -9.25 8.60
C GLY A 53 -23.41 -7.77 8.24
N TYR A 54 -22.20 -7.24 8.06
CA TYR A 54 -22.02 -5.87 7.55
C TYR A 54 -22.66 -5.73 6.16
N VAL A 55 -23.43 -4.67 5.99
CA VAL A 55 -24.09 -4.30 4.74
C VAL A 55 -23.38 -3.08 4.16
N LEU A 56 -23.07 -3.13 2.87
CA LEU A 56 -22.48 -1.99 2.18
C LEU A 56 -23.39 -0.76 2.22
N PRO A 57 -22.83 0.45 2.24
CA PRO A 57 -23.60 1.69 2.16
C PRO A 57 -24.55 1.69 0.96
N GLU A 58 -25.78 2.13 1.18
CA GLU A 58 -26.86 2.11 0.19
C GLU A 58 -26.49 2.73 -1.17
N PRO A 59 -25.74 3.85 -1.25
CA PRO A 59 -25.35 4.42 -2.53
C PRO A 59 -24.55 3.49 -3.44
N LEU A 60 -23.85 2.50 -2.89
CA LEU A 60 -23.11 1.50 -3.67
C LEU A 60 -24.00 0.42 -4.27
N THR A 61 -25.24 0.27 -3.79
CA THR A 61 -26.14 -0.87 -4.11
C THR A 61 -27.43 -0.45 -4.78
N ASN A 62 -27.82 0.83 -4.72
CA ASN A 62 -29.13 1.31 -5.19
C ASN A 62 -29.10 2.03 -6.55
N GLY A 63 -27.96 2.04 -7.25
CA GLY A 63 -27.81 2.74 -8.53
C GLY A 63 -27.51 4.25 -8.42
N THR A 64 -27.20 4.76 -7.23
CA THR A 64 -26.81 6.17 -7.03
C THR A 64 -25.47 6.49 -7.68
N VAL A 65 -24.55 5.51 -7.75
CA VAL A 65 -23.22 5.69 -8.32
C VAL A 65 -23.02 4.83 -9.57
N ASP A 66 -22.27 5.37 -10.53
CA ASP A 66 -21.95 4.71 -11.80
C ASP A 66 -20.71 3.81 -11.72
N GLY A 67 -19.90 3.98 -10.67
CA GLY A 67 -18.70 3.18 -10.44
C GLY A 67 -18.09 3.47 -9.07
N VAL A 68 -17.15 2.64 -8.66
CA VAL A 68 -16.46 2.76 -7.37
C VAL A 68 -14.96 2.57 -7.47
N ILE A 69 -14.21 3.43 -6.81
CA ILE A 69 -12.77 3.28 -6.54
C ILE A 69 -12.62 2.83 -5.09
N VAL A 70 -11.92 1.72 -4.87
CA VAL A 70 -11.71 1.13 -3.54
C VAL A 70 -10.29 1.41 -3.08
N LEU A 71 -10.15 2.08 -1.94
CA LEU A 71 -8.88 2.53 -1.37
C LEU A 71 -8.70 2.03 0.07
N ASN A 72 -7.45 1.79 0.46
CA ASN A 72 -7.06 1.46 1.84
C ASN A 72 -7.93 0.37 2.48
N THR A 73 -8.28 -0.66 1.70
CA THR A 73 -9.16 -1.74 2.14
C THR A 73 -8.41 -3.06 2.13
N TYR A 74 -8.02 -3.52 3.31
CA TYR A 74 -7.18 -4.72 3.51
C TYR A 74 -7.89 -5.79 4.34
N SER A 75 -9.21 -5.89 4.18
CA SER A 75 -10.05 -6.94 4.75
C SER A 75 -10.56 -7.86 3.65
N ALA A 76 -10.14 -9.12 3.64
CA ALA A 76 -10.57 -10.09 2.64
C ALA A 76 -12.10 -10.25 2.54
N PRO A 77 -12.87 -10.34 3.65
CA PRO A 77 -14.33 -10.37 3.56
C PRO A 77 -14.92 -9.10 2.95
N LEU A 78 -14.38 -7.93 3.28
CA LEU A 78 -14.87 -6.65 2.74
C LEU A 78 -14.54 -6.52 1.25
N LEU A 79 -13.33 -6.91 0.82
CA LEU A 79 -12.95 -6.94 -0.60
C LEU A 79 -13.87 -7.87 -1.40
N ARG A 80 -14.18 -9.07 -0.91
CA ARG A 80 -15.12 -9.99 -1.57
C ARG A 80 -16.52 -9.39 -1.67
N LEU A 81 -16.99 -8.69 -0.64
CA LEU A 81 -18.29 -8.01 -0.64
C LEU A 81 -18.33 -6.89 -1.69
N LEU A 82 -17.27 -6.06 -1.76
CA LEU A 82 -17.15 -5.01 -2.79
C LEU A 82 -17.01 -5.60 -4.20
N SER A 83 -16.32 -6.72 -4.34
CA SER A 83 -16.15 -7.43 -5.62
C SER A 83 -17.48 -7.95 -6.17
N SER A 84 -18.46 -8.23 -5.32
CA SER A 84 -19.79 -8.70 -5.73
C SER A 84 -20.72 -7.59 -6.26
N LEU A 85 -20.34 -6.31 -6.12
CA LEU A 85 -21.13 -5.21 -6.65
C LEU A 85 -21.28 -5.31 -8.18
N PRO A 86 -22.47 -5.08 -8.74
CA PRO A 86 -22.72 -5.17 -10.19
C PRO A 86 -22.33 -3.88 -10.95
N ILE A 87 -21.49 -3.03 -10.38
CA ILE A 87 -21.05 -1.76 -10.97
C ILE A 87 -19.56 -1.82 -11.32
N PRO A 88 -19.10 -1.00 -12.28
CA PRO A 88 -17.69 -0.81 -12.58
C PRO A 88 -16.88 -0.47 -11.33
N LYS A 89 -15.72 -1.12 -11.16
CA LYS A 89 -14.90 -0.94 -9.97
C LYS A 89 -13.42 -1.00 -10.28
N VAL A 90 -12.65 -0.20 -9.54
CA VAL A 90 -11.18 -0.16 -9.60
C VAL A 90 -10.66 -0.25 -8.17
N PHE A 91 -9.72 -1.14 -7.94
CA PHE A 91 -9.06 -1.34 -6.65
C PHE A 91 -7.65 -0.80 -6.68
N LEU A 92 -7.22 -0.12 -5.64
CA LEU A 92 -5.81 0.14 -5.37
C LEU A 92 -5.34 -0.87 -4.34
N ASP A 93 -4.51 -1.81 -4.79
CA ASP A 93 -4.02 -2.94 -4.01
C ASP A 93 -5.12 -3.96 -3.60
N THR A 94 -4.69 -5.07 -3.04
CA THR A 94 -5.52 -6.15 -2.51
C THR A 94 -4.79 -6.84 -1.35
N VAL A 95 -5.37 -7.90 -0.80
CA VAL A 95 -4.69 -8.77 0.16
C VAL A 95 -4.26 -10.08 -0.51
N PRO A 96 -3.19 -10.75 -0.04
CA PRO A 96 -2.71 -11.99 -0.64
C PRO A 96 -3.77 -13.10 -0.75
N SER A 97 -4.72 -13.13 0.19
CA SER A 97 -5.81 -14.12 0.23
C SER A 97 -6.99 -13.81 -0.71
N VAL A 98 -6.95 -12.68 -1.44
CA VAL A 98 -7.94 -12.29 -2.47
C VAL A 98 -7.20 -11.96 -3.75
N PRO A 99 -6.88 -12.95 -4.59
CA PRO A 99 -6.18 -12.73 -5.85
C PRO A 99 -7.03 -11.91 -6.82
N TYR A 100 -6.38 -11.25 -7.78
CA TYR A 100 -7.03 -10.27 -8.65
C TYR A 100 -8.23 -10.82 -9.43
N ASN A 101 -8.20 -12.10 -9.83
CA ASN A 101 -9.30 -12.73 -10.55
C ASN A 101 -10.58 -12.89 -9.71
N GLN A 102 -10.52 -12.67 -8.40
CA GLN A 102 -11.68 -12.64 -7.50
C GLN A 102 -12.23 -11.24 -7.27
N LEU A 103 -11.54 -10.19 -7.73
CA LEU A 103 -11.97 -8.80 -7.52
C LEU A 103 -13.08 -8.38 -8.49
N HIS A 104 -13.18 -9.02 -9.64
CA HIS A 104 -14.16 -8.69 -10.70
C HIS A 104 -14.16 -7.20 -11.07
N GLY A 105 -12.99 -6.59 -11.12
CA GLY A 105 -12.72 -5.20 -11.45
C GLY A 105 -11.25 -4.98 -11.72
N ASP A 106 -10.90 -3.78 -12.19
CA ASP A 106 -9.50 -3.41 -12.43
C ASP A 106 -8.72 -3.30 -11.13
N LEU A 107 -7.47 -3.73 -11.16
CA LEU A 107 -6.54 -3.64 -10.05
C LEU A 107 -5.32 -2.80 -10.44
N LEU A 108 -5.07 -1.75 -9.68
CA LEU A 108 -3.84 -0.97 -9.74
C LEU A 108 -2.93 -1.39 -8.60
N ILE A 109 -1.69 -1.74 -8.91
CA ILE A 109 -0.65 -2.12 -7.94
C ILE A 109 0.50 -1.12 -8.06
N ILE A 110 1.02 -0.67 -6.92
CA ILE A 110 2.28 0.06 -6.87
C ILE A 110 3.39 -0.98 -6.93
N GLU A 111 4.19 -0.95 -8.00
CA GLU A 111 5.29 -1.88 -8.18
C GLU A 111 6.26 -1.76 -6.99
N GLY A 112 6.59 -2.84 -6.36
CA GLY A 112 7.46 -2.85 -5.19
C GLY A 112 8.47 -3.99 -5.20
N ARG A 113 8.23 -5.07 -5.94
CA ARG A 113 9.11 -6.25 -5.95
C ARG A 113 10.49 -5.91 -6.52
N ASP A 114 10.51 -5.34 -7.72
CA ASP A 114 11.78 -4.99 -8.38
C ASP A 114 12.49 -3.84 -7.67
N LEU A 115 11.75 -2.85 -7.15
CA LEU A 115 12.30 -1.73 -6.41
C LEU A 115 12.96 -2.16 -5.09
N ILE A 116 12.32 -3.04 -4.32
CA ILE A 116 12.94 -3.59 -3.09
C ILE A 116 14.10 -4.52 -3.43
N ARG A 117 14.03 -5.28 -4.52
CA ARG A 117 15.17 -6.07 -5.01
C ARG A 117 16.38 -5.16 -5.31
N GLN A 118 16.16 -4.02 -5.97
CA GLN A 118 17.22 -3.03 -6.24
C GLN A 118 17.78 -2.43 -4.94
N ILE A 119 16.93 -1.99 -4.01
CA ILE A 119 17.35 -1.44 -2.71
C ILE A 119 18.17 -2.47 -1.93
N THR A 120 17.70 -3.71 -1.83
CA THR A 120 18.38 -4.80 -1.12
C THR A 120 19.74 -5.11 -1.76
N SER A 121 19.78 -5.22 -3.09
CA SER A 121 21.03 -5.43 -3.82
C SER A 121 22.01 -4.27 -3.61
N ASN A 122 21.52 -3.04 -3.47
CA ASN A 122 22.34 -1.86 -3.18
C ASN A 122 22.99 -1.96 -1.79
N LEU A 123 22.21 -2.33 -0.75
CA LEU A 123 22.72 -2.57 0.60
C LEU A 123 23.86 -3.62 0.60
N LEU A 124 23.64 -4.73 -0.09
CA LEU A 124 24.64 -5.81 -0.19
C LEU A 124 25.92 -5.36 -0.90
N ARG A 125 25.81 -4.57 -1.97
CA ARG A 125 26.96 -4.00 -2.69
C ARG A 125 27.75 -3.00 -1.82
N HIS A 126 27.08 -2.27 -0.92
CA HIS A 126 27.70 -1.33 -0.02
C HIS A 126 28.21 -1.96 1.29
N GLY A 127 28.18 -3.29 1.38
CA GLY A 127 28.87 -4.01 2.44
C GLY A 127 27.99 -4.56 3.55
N CYS A 128 26.68 -4.31 3.56
CA CYS A 128 25.77 -4.98 4.48
C CYS A 128 25.83 -6.50 4.27
N ARG A 129 25.84 -7.27 5.36
CA ARG A 129 25.93 -8.73 5.34
C ARG A 129 24.83 -9.42 6.11
N LYS A 130 24.27 -8.77 7.12
CA LYS A 130 23.19 -9.26 7.94
C LYS A 130 21.96 -8.40 7.71
N LEU A 131 21.11 -8.83 6.78
CA LEU A 131 19.91 -8.08 6.44
C LEU A 131 18.68 -8.61 7.19
N SER A 132 17.82 -7.70 7.58
CA SER A 132 16.48 -7.96 8.12
C SER A 132 15.43 -7.43 7.16
N PHE A 133 14.24 -8.07 7.15
CA PHE A 133 13.03 -7.52 6.55
C PHE A 133 11.97 -7.35 7.64
N ILE A 134 11.34 -6.18 7.70
CA ILE A 134 10.26 -5.89 8.64
C ILE A 134 9.05 -5.35 7.91
N GLY A 135 7.92 -6.08 8.00
CA GLY A 135 6.64 -5.70 7.41
C GLY A 135 5.65 -6.87 7.38
N ASP A 136 4.37 -6.59 7.65
CA ASP A 136 3.29 -7.59 7.61
C ASP A 136 3.01 -7.99 6.15
N VAL A 137 3.46 -9.18 5.75
CA VAL A 137 3.35 -9.66 4.36
C VAL A 137 1.94 -10.16 3.99
N GLU A 138 1.10 -10.41 4.98
CA GLU A 138 -0.28 -10.86 4.76
C GLU A 138 -1.28 -9.68 4.75
N TYR A 139 -0.86 -8.51 5.19
CA TYR A 139 -1.70 -7.31 5.25
C TYR A 139 -2.09 -6.79 3.87
N ALA A 140 -1.13 -6.68 2.95
CA ALA A 140 -1.32 -6.13 1.62
C ALA A 140 -0.53 -6.94 0.58
N GLN A 141 -1.06 -7.06 -0.64
CA GLN A 141 -0.36 -7.72 -1.75
C GLN A 141 0.97 -7.02 -2.05
N THR A 142 0.98 -5.69 -1.99
CA THR A 142 2.22 -4.91 -2.18
C THR A 142 3.27 -5.22 -1.13
N ASN A 143 2.90 -5.45 0.14
CA ASN A 143 3.87 -5.84 1.18
C ASN A 143 4.48 -7.22 0.90
N LYS A 144 3.65 -8.16 0.44
CA LYS A 144 4.13 -9.49 0.03
C LYS A 144 5.11 -9.38 -1.13
N GLU A 145 4.79 -8.61 -2.16
CA GLU A 145 5.66 -8.41 -3.32
C GLU A 145 6.99 -7.74 -2.94
N ARG A 146 6.96 -6.78 -2.02
CA ARG A 146 8.19 -6.17 -1.45
C ARG A 146 9.06 -7.20 -0.76
N TYR A 147 8.48 -8.07 0.06
CA TYR A 147 9.21 -9.17 0.71
C TYR A 147 9.78 -10.17 -0.30
N GLU A 148 9.02 -10.51 -1.35
CA GLU A 148 9.52 -11.36 -2.43
C GLU A 148 10.72 -10.72 -3.14
N GLY A 149 10.69 -9.41 -3.40
CA GLY A 149 11.83 -8.66 -3.95
C GLY A 149 13.07 -8.68 -3.06
N PHE A 150 12.88 -8.59 -1.74
CA PHE A 150 13.96 -8.77 -0.78
C PHE A 150 14.58 -10.17 -0.89
N LEU A 151 13.77 -11.23 -0.95
CA LEU A 151 14.26 -12.60 -1.11
C LEU A 151 14.94 -12.83 -2.46
N ASP A 152 14.41 -12.27 -3.54
CA ASP A 152 15.02 -12.32 -4.87
C ASP A 152 16.45 -11.77 -4.84
N ALA A 153 16.66 -10.61 -4.21
CA ALA A 153 17.99 -10.01 -4.08
C ALA A 153 18.96 -10.88 -3.27
N LEU A 154 18.50 -11.48 -2.16
CA LEU A 154 19.34 -12.41 -1.39
C LEU A 154 19.77 -13.61 -2.25
N HIS A 155 18.83 -14.19 -2.98
CA HIS A 155 19.09 -15.32 -3.87
C HIS A 155 20.09 -14.95 -4.98
N GLU A 156 19.92 -13.80 -5.64
CA GLU A 156 20.83 -13.30 -6.67
C GLU A 156 22.28 -13.11 -6.17
N HIS A 157 22.43 -12.80 -4.87
CA HIS A 157 23.73 -12.64 -4.23
C HIS A 157 24.23 -13.90 -3.52
N GLY A 158 23.56 -15.05 -3.69
CA GLY A 158 23.97 -16.33 -3.10
C GLY A 158 23.81 -16.37 -1.57
N ILE A 159 22.94 -15.54 -1.00
CA ILE A 159 22.69 -15.48 0.45
C ILE A 159 21.49 -16.35 0.78
N ILE A 160 21.67 -17.25 1.74
CA ILE A 160 20.58 -18.09 2.24
C ILE A 160 19.72 -17.25 3.18
N PRO A 161 18.40 -17.10 2.92
CA PRO A 161 17.51 -16.37 3.82
C PRO A 161 17.51 -16.96 5.23
N ASN A 162 17.54 -16.06 6.22
CA ASN A 162 17.41 -16.44 7.64
C ASN A 162 16.13 -15.84 8.24
N PRO A 163 15.01 -16.57 8.25
CA PRO A 163 13.73 -16.07 8.73
C PRO A 163 13.73 -15.58 10.19
N SER A 164 14.70 -16.02 11.02
CA SER A 164 14.82 -15.53 12.39
C SER A 164 15.19 -14.05 12.51
N LEU A 165 15.66 -13.45 11.40
CA LEU A 165 15.97 -12.03 11.31
C LEU A 165 14.81 -11.22 10.70
N TYR A 166 13.67 -11.83 10.37
CA TYR A 166 12.57 -11.17 9.66
C TYR A 166 11.33 -11.10 10.53
N LEU A 167 10.68 -9.95 10.54
CA LEU A 167 9.36 -9.77 11.14
C LEU A 167 8.35 -9.63 10.01
N THR A 168 7.75 -10.75 9.62
CA THR A 168 6.84 -10.84 8.45
C THR A 168 5.42 -11.24 8.82
N GLY A 169 5.19 -11.53 10.08
CA GLY A 169 3.86 -11.86 10.62
C GLY A 169 2.94 -10.64 10.73
N SER A 170 1.71 -10.91 11.14
CA SER A 170 0.70 -9.86 11.31
C SER A 170 1.12 -8.85 12.37
N LEU A 171 0.96 -7.57 12.06
CA LEU A 171 1.21 -6.45 12.96
C LEU A 171 -0.10 -5.74 13.30
N GLY A 172 -0.36 -5.54 14.58
CA GLY A 172 -1.55 -4.83 15.04
C GLY A 172 -1.51 -3.33 14.71
N LEU A 173 -2.60 -2.78 14.18
CA LEU A 173 -2.66 -1.38 13.75
C LEU A 173 -2.29 -0.35 14.83
N ARG A 174 -2.40 -0.71 16.10
CA ARG A 174 -2.10 0.18 17.24
C ARG A 174 -0.88 -0.26 18.05
N THR A 175 -0.29 -1.40 17.71
CA THR A 175 0.78 -2.04 18.48
C THR A 175 2.06 -2.24 17.67
N HIS A 176 2.16 -1.55 16.53
CA HIS A 176 3.33 -1.66 15.64
C HIS A 176 4.64 -1.42 16.39
N TYR A 177 4.72 -0.32 17.17
CA TYR A 177 5.94 0.04 17.88
C TYR A 177 6.33 -1.03 18.92
N GLU A 178 5.37 -1.49 19.70
CA GLU A 178 5.59 -2.50 20.75
C GLU A 178 6.02 -3.84 20.14
N GLU A 179 5.37 -4.26 19.05
CA GLU A 179 5.69 -5.52 18.38
C GLU A 179 7.05 -5.48 17.68
N ILE A 180 7.38 -4.37 17.01
CA ILE A 180 8.70 -4.16 16.40
C ILE A 180 9.78 -4.10 17.49
N SER A 181 9.55 -3.36 18.58
CA SER A 181 10.50 -3.23 19.69
C SER A 181 10.75 -4.59 20.33
N HIS A 182 9.69 -5.37 20.58
CA HIS A 182 9.80 -6.72 21.11
C HIS A 182 10.63 -7.63 20.18
N PHE A 183 10.36 -7.61 18.89
CA PHE A 183 11.14 -8.37 17.92
C PHE A 183 12.63 -7.99 17.96
N LEU A 184 12.94 -6.70 17.97
CA LEU A 184 14.32 -6.20 17.98
C LEU A 184 15.05 -6.52 19.30
N ASP A 185 14.35 -6.48 20.44
CA ASP A 185 14.90 -6.84 21.76
C ASP A 185 15.33 -8.32 21.82
N PHE A 186 14.70 -9.20 21.06
CA PHE A 186 14.99 -10.64 21.04
C PHE A 186 15.91 -11.10 19.90
N LEU A 187 16.37 -10.18 19.05
CA LEU A 187 17.35 -10.54 18.04
C LEU A 187 18.69 -10.92 18.69
N PRO A 188 19.29 -12.03 18.29
CA PRO A 188 20.59 -12.45 18.85
C PRO A 188 21.71 -11.47 18.55
N THR A 189 21.60 -10.74 17.45
CA THR A 189 22.50 -9.64 17.04
C THR A 189 21.73 -8.73 16.11
N MET A 190 21.94 -7.41 16.25
CA MET A 190 21.36 -6.43 15.35
C MET A 190 21.83 -6.65 13.90
N PRO A 191 20.93 -6.53 12.91
CA PRO A 191 21.32 -6.47 11.50
C PRO A 191 22.10 -5.20 11.19
N ASP A 192 22.89 -5.24 10.14
CA ASP A 192 23.60 -4.07 9.60
C ASP A 192 22.79 -3.33 8.52
N GLY A 193 21.76 -3.99 7.98
CA GLY A 193 20.78 -3.38 7.09
C GLY A 193 19.37 -3.88 7.37
N ILE A 194 18.40 -2.97 7.42
CA ILE A 194 16.98 -3.29 7.64
C ILE A 194 16.15 -2.74 6.50
N VAL A 195 15.55 -3.66 5.74
CA VAL A 195 14.62 -3.34 4.68
C VAL A 195 13.20 -3.32 5.24
N CYS A 196 12.58 -2.17 5.22
CA CYS A 196 11.24 -1.97 5.77
C CYS A 196 10.19 -1.99 4.66
N ALA A 197 9.02 -2.58 4.94
CA ALA A 197 7.92 -2.57 3.98
C ALA A 197 7.39 -1.15 3.70
N SER A 198 7.63 -0.18 4.59
CA SER A 198 7.25 1.22 4.41
C SER A 198 8.08 2.16 5.29
N ASP A 199 8.03 3.45 5.00
CA ASP A 199 8.63 4.49 5.86
C ASP A 199 7.98 4.53 7.25
N TYR A 200 6.71 4.14 7.35
CA TYR A 200 6.02 3.99 8.64
C TYR A 200 6.70 2.96 9.55
N ILE A 201 7.11 1.83 9.00
CA ILE A 201 7.88 0.81 9.74
C ILE A 201 9.27 1.36 10.08
N ALA A 202 9.96 1.98 9.13
CA ALA A 202 11.29 2.56 9.35
C ALA A 202 11.26 3.62 10.46
N HIS A 203 10.20 4.44 10.54
CA HIS A 203 9.99 5.42 11.60
C HIS A 203 10.01 4.78 13.01
N PHE A 204 9.35 3.65 13.20
CA PHE A 204 9.33 2.96 14.50
C PHE A 204 10.67 2.34 14.84
N ILE A 205 11.38 1.79 13.85
CA ILE A 205 12.72 1.24 14.08
C ILE A 205 13.68 2.35 14.45
N GLN A 206 13.68 3.48 13.73
CA GLN A 206 14.52 4.63 14.05
C GLN A 206 14.25 5.14 15.48
N ARG A 207 12.98 5.26 15.85
CA ARG A 207 12.59 5.62 17.21
C ARG A 207 13.12 4.64 18.25
N TYR A 208 13.01 3.34 18.00
CA TYR A 208 13.55 2.30 18.89
C TYR A 208 15.07 2.43 19.07
N LEU A 209 15.82 2.62 17.98
CA LEU A 209 17.26 2.78 18.03
C LEU A 209 17.67 4.00 18.86
N GLU A 210 16.97 5.12 18.69
CA GLU A 210 17.18 6.37 19.45
C GLU A 210 16.86 6.19 20.94
N GLU A 211 15.70 5.63 21.28
CA GLU A 211 15.27 5.42 22.68
C GLU A 211 16.18 4.46 23.45
N LYS A 212 16.73 3.45 22.76
CA LYS A 212 17.65 2.47 23.37
C LYS A 212 19.12 2.89 23.34
N GLY A 213 19.44 4.00 22.66
CA GLY A 213 20.83 4.42 22.44
C GLY A 213 21.65 3.41 21.66
N ILE A 214 21.00 2.66 20.77
CA ILE A 214 21.62 1.68 19.89
C ILE A 214 22.10 2.41 18.63
N ASP A 215 23.28 2.08 18.16
CA ASP A 215 23.88 2.61 16.93
C ASP A 215 23.97 4.16 16.85
N PRO A 216 24.53 4.83 17.88
CA PRO A 216 24.63 6.30 17.86
C PRO A 216 25.50 6.84 16.71
N GLU A 217 26.29 5.96 16.08
CA GLU A 217 27.17 6.30 14.94
C GLU A 217 26.47 6.08 13.58
N GLY A 218 25.21 5.58 13.56
CA GLY A 218 24.43 5.40 12.34
C GLY A 218 24.99 4.35 11.38
N ARG A 219 25.50 3.24 11.89
CA ARG A 219 26.03 2.13 11.07
C ARG A 219 24.98 1.17 10.55
N ILE A 220 23.81 1.14 11.19
CA ILE A 220 22.66 0.34 10.76
C ILE A 220 21.95 1.12 9.65
N VAL A 221 21.92 0.55 8.45
CA VAL A 221 21.29 1.20 7.31
C VAL A 221 19.79 0.83 7.27
N LEU A 222 18.93 1.82 7.45
CA LEU A 222 17.49 1.67 7.29
C LEU A 222 17.08 2.02 5.86
N THR A 223 16.12 1.28 5.32
CA THR A 223 15.45 1.64 4.07
C THR A 223 13.95 1.55 4.26
N GLY A 224 13.20 2.31 3.47
CA GLY A 224 11.75 2.35 3.54
C GLY A 224 11.10 2.26 2.18
N PHE A 225 9.84 2.68 2.12
CA PHE A 225 9.03 2.77 0.93
C PHE A 225 7.95 3.83 1.18
N ASP A 226 7.57 4.60 0.18
CA ASP A 226 6.50 5.60 0.09
C ASP A 226 7.00 7.06 0.04
N ASN A 227 8.24 7.37 0.43
CA ASN A 227 8.77 8.75 0.54
C ASN A 227 7.84 9.65 1.37
N ASN A 228 7.47 9.17 2.56
CA ASN A 228 6.48 9.86 3.38
C ASN A 228 7.12 10.91 4.30
N SER A 229 6.87 12.18 3.99
CA SER A 229 7.39 13.34 4.76
C SER A 229 6.77 13.52 6.14
N GLU A 230 5.73 12.74 6.52
CA GLU A 230 5.12 12.81 7.85
C GLU A 230 6.06 12.27 8.94
N TYR A 231 7.00 11.38 8.58
CA TYR A 231 7.90 10.71 9.54
C TYR A 231 9.25 11.43 9.60
N LEU A 232 9.31 12.55 10.33
CA LEU A 232 10.45 13.48 10.38
C LEU A 232 11.78 12.85 10.81
N ASN A 233 11.75 11.74 11.54
CA ASN A 233 12.96 11.05 11.98
C ASN A 233 13.60 10.20 10.88
N VAL A 234 12.91 9.92 9.79
CA VAL A 234 13.41 9.17 8.63
C VAL A 234 13.30 9.93 7.31
N ALA A 235 12.42 10.93 7.22
CA ALA A 235 12.22 11.72 6.01
C ALA A 235 13.54 12.35 5.55
N ASP A 236 13.87 12.23 4.27
CA ASP A 236 15.12 12.71 3.65
C ASP A 236 16.40 12.12 4.26
N ARG A 237 16.32 11.02 5.01
CA ARG A 237 17.47 10.42 5.72
C ARG A 237 17.72 8.96 5.36
N ILE A 238 16.75 8.29 4.78
CA ILE A 238 16.84 6.88 4.42
C ILE A 238 16.61 6.70 2.92
N THR A 239 17.15 5.64 2.36
CA THR A 239 16.77 5.17 1.03
C THR A 239 15.31 4.76 1.06
N THR A 240 14.51 5.30 0.15
CA THR A 240 13.07 5.03 0.05
C THR A 240 12.61 5.04 -1.41
N VAL A 241 11.32 4.83 -1.64
CA VAL A 241 10.70 4.86 -2.98
C VAL A 241 9.73 6.03 -3.09
N ASP A 242 9.90 6.88 -4.09
CA ASP A 242 8.99 7.99 -4.38
C ASP A 242 7.75 7.51 -5.16
N VAL A 243 6.69 7.23 -4.44
CA VAL A 243 5.45 6.61 -4.97
C VAL A 243 4.58 7.61 -5.75
N LYS A 244 4.73 8.90 -5.56
CA LYS A 244 3.98 9.97 -6.25
C LYS A 244 2.44 9.78 -6.15
N PRO A 245 1.80 9.99 -4.99
CA PRO A 245 0.39 9.70 -4.76
C PRO A 245 -0.57 10.44 -5.72
N LYS A 246 -0.22 11.63 -6.20
CA LYS A 246 -1.00 12.35 -7.22
C LYS A 246 -1.06 11.58 -8.55
N THR A 247 0.05 10.99 -8.98
CA THR A 247 0.08 10.14 -10.18
C THR A 247 -0.83 8.91 -10.01
N ILE A 248 -0.82 8.29 -8.84
CA ILE A 248 -1.71 7.18 -8.50
C ILE A 248 -3.18 7.62 -8.60
N GLY A 249 -3.53 8.77 -8.01
CA GLY A 249 -4.88 9.33 -8.07
C GLY A 249 -5.36 9.56 -9.50
N SER A 250 -4.53 10.15 -10.36
CA SER A 250 -4.87 10.36 -11.78
C SER A 250 -5.04 9.05 -12.55
N ARG A 251 -4.23 8.03 -12.26
CA ARG A 251 -4.39 6.71 -12.87
C ARG A 251 -5.70 6.03 -12.47
N LEU A 252 -6.08 6.13 -11.19
CA LEU A 252 -7.35 5.58 -10.69
C LEU A 252 -8.56 6.29 -11.32
N ALA A 253 -8.53 7.64 -11.41
CA ALA A 253 -9.58 8.42 -12.07
C ALA A 253 -9.72 8.03 -13.55
N ALA A 254 -8.61 7.94 -14.29
CA ALA A 254 -8.64 7.53 -15.69
C ALA A 254 -9.19 6.11 -15.87
N LYS A 255 -8.81 5.16 -15.00
CA LYS A 255 -9.28 3.78 -15.04
C LYS A 255 -10.78 3.67 -14.78
N ILE A 256 -11.29 4.32 -13.74
CA ILE A 256 -12.73 4.24 -13.43
C ILE A 256 -13.58 4.86 -14.56
N LEU A 257 -13.15 5.97 -15.15
CA LEU A 257 -13.84 6.56 -16.30
C LEU A 257 -13.84 5.60 -17.49
N PHE A 258 -12.71 4.97 -17.79
CA PHE A 258 -12.60 4.00 -18.87
C PHE A 258 -13.55 2.80 -18.68
N VAL A 259 -13.57 2.17 -17.49
CA VAL A 259 -14.41 0.98 -17.27
C VAL A 259 -15.90 1.31 -17.22
N ILE A 260 -16.27 2.54 -16.82
CA ILE A 260 -17.67 3.02 -16.91
C ILE A 260 -18.08 3.16 -18.38
N GLU A 261 -17.22 3.65 -19.24
CA GLU A 261 -17.50 3.81 -20.68
C GLU A 261 -17.41 2.50 -21.46
N HIS A 262 -16.65 1.54 -20.95
CA HIS A 262 -16.41 0.24 -21.60
C HIS A 262 -16.79 -0.94 -20.68
N PRO A 263 -18.06 -1.08 -20.28
CA PRO A 263 -18.47 -2.05 -19.25
C PRO A 263 -18.28 -3.53 -19.67
N LYS A 264 -17.93 -3.79 -20.93
CA LYS A 264 -17.60 -5.12 -21.46
C LYS A 264 -16.11 -5.38 -21.56
N ALA A 265 -15.27 -4.40 -21.23
CA ALA A 265 -13.81 -4.60 -21.20
C ALA A 265 -13.47 -5.64 -20.12
N ALA A 266 -12.52 -6.51 -20.43
CA ALA A 266 -12.01 -7.46 -19.43
C ALA A 266 -11.28 -6.71 -18.32
N PRO A 267 -11.44 -7.08 -17.06
CA PRO A 267 -10.65 -6.53 -15.97
C PRO A 267 -9.15 -6.74 -16.19
N GLU A 268 -8.36 -5.75 -15.81
CA GLU A 268 -6.90 -5.79 -15.96
C GLU A 268 -6.17 -5.51 -14.64
N VAL A 269 -4.92 -6.00 -14.56
CA VAL A 269 -3.97 -5.60 -13.52
C VAL A 269 -2.95 -4.67 -14.14
N SER A 270 -2.75 -3.51 -13.52
CA SER A 270 -1.75 -2.53 -13.95
C SER A 270 -0.78 -2.25 -12.81
N TYR A 271 0.51 -2.20 -13.14
CA TYR A 271 1.56 -1.81 -12.21
C TYR A 271 2.00 -0.37 -12.48
N VAL A 272 2.06 0.44 -11.41
CA VAL A 272 2.62 1.79 -11.48
C VAL A 272 4.06 1.73 -11.00
N SER A 273 4.97 2.10 -11.89
CA SER A 273 6.39 2.20 -11.57
C SER A 273 6.69 3.46 -10.75
N SER A 274 7.75 3.40 -9.96
CA SER A 274 8.24 4.46 -9.08
C SER A 274 9.76 4.52 -9.12
N GLU A 275 10.36 5.49 -8.43
CA GLU A 275 11.81 5.72 -8.41
C GLU A 275 12.37 5.48 -7.01
N VAL A 276 13.56 4.85 -6.93
CA VAL A 276 14.31 4.75 -5.68
C VAL A 276 15.06 6.06 -5.43
N LEU A 277 14.89 6.62 -4.25
CA LEU A 277 15.67 7.74 -3.73
C LEU A 277 16.73 7.17 -2.78
N TYR A 278 18.02 7.38 -3.13
CA TYR A 278 19.17 6.90 -2.36
C TYR A 278 19.72 7.94 -1.41
#